data_06723c7666e293b490d884852f868995
#
_entry.id   06723c7666e293b490d884852f868995
#
_cell.length_a   1.000
_cell.length_b   1.000
_cell.length_c   1.000
_cell.angle_alpha   90.00
_cell.angle_beta   90.00
_cell.angle_gamma   90.00
#
_symmetry.space_group_name_H-M   'P 1'
#
loop_
_entity.id
_entity.type
_entity.pdbx_description
1 polymer ?
#
loop_
_entity_poly.entity_id
_entity_poly.type
_entity_poly.pdbx_seq_one_letter_code
_entity_poly.pdbx_strand_id
1 'polypeptide(L)' 'MTNNEIIATMSRCVCGTRIQWTQNPDNSTHRGVVDEFHPENGVEDAYLAVIEPGRYIPVLGASEIQKISILEGSHHDA' A
#
# COMPACT_ATOMS: atom_id res chain seq x y z
N MET A 1 -5.38 -9.42 -8.42
CA MET A 1 -4.04 -9.78 -7.86
C MET A 1 -4.22 -10.78 -6.73
N THR A 2 -3.31 -11.71 -6.65
CA THR A 2 -3.29 -12.62 -5.51
C THR A 2 -2.72 -11.90 -4.30
N ASN A 3 -2.95 -12.47 -3.12
CA ASN A 3 -2.43 -11.89 -1.89
C ASN A 3 -0.90 -11.79 -1.92
N ASN A 4 -0.23 -12.80 -2.49
CA ASN A 4 1.23 -12.79 -2.61
C ASN A 4 1.72 -11.68 -3.53
N GLU A 5 0.99 -11.41 -4.61
CA GLU A 5 1.34 -10.32 -5.53
C GLU A 5 1.17 -8.97 -4.85
N ILE A 6 0.13 -8.83 -4.05
CA ILE A 6 -0.12 -7.59 -3.31
C ILE A 6 1.02 -7.35 -2.32
N ILE A 7 1.38 -8.36 -1.55
CA ILE A 7 2.46 -8.24 -0.57
C ILE A 7 3.79 -7.97 -1.25
N ALA A 8 4.05 -8.62 -2.39
CA ALA A 8 5.28 -8.39 -3.13
C ALA A 8 5.37 -6.92 -3.60
N THR A 9 4.26 -6.35 -4.04
CA THR A 9 4.22 -4.95 -4.45
C THR A 9 4.42 -4.03 -3.25
N MET A 10 3.74 -4.34 -2.14
CA MET A 10 3.88 -3.55 -0.91
C MET A 10 5.32 -3.52 -0.42
N SER A 11 6.02 -4.65 -0.54
CA SER A 11 7.40 -4.76 -0.04
C SER A 11 8.39 -3.90 -0.82
N ARG A 12 8.01 -3.45 -2.01
CA ARG A 12 8.83 -2.55 -2.80
C ARG A 12 8.58 -1.08 -2.49
N CYS A 13 7.59 -0.81 -1.65
CA CYS A 13 7.25 0.55 -1.29
C CYS A 13 8.16 1.04 -0.17
N VAL A 14 8.69 2.24 -0.35
CA VAL A 14 9.50 2.91 0.67
C VAL A 14 8.82 4.22 1.01
N CYS A 15 9.30 4.88 2.04
CA CYS A 15 8.75 6.19 2.41
C CYS A 15 8.81 7.13 1.20
N GLY A 16 7.67 7.72 0.85
CA GLY A 16 7.56 8.61 -0.29
C GLY A 16 7.05 7.97 -1.57
N THR A 17 6.91 6.65 -1.61
CA THR A 17 6.39 5.96 -2.78
C THR A 17 4.91 6.32 -2.97
N ARG A 18 4.54 6.73 -4.17
CA ARG A 18 3.15 7.02 -4.49
C ARG A 18 2.49 5.77 -5.02
N ILE A 19 1.31 5.47 -4.50
CA ILE A 19 0.58 4.26 -4.86
C ILE A 19 -0.88 4.58 -5.19
N GLN A 20 -1.48 3.64 -5.89
CA GLN A 20 -2.92 3.61 -6.10
C GLN A 20 -3.38 2.21 -5.75
N TRP A 21 -4.47 2.11 -5.01
CA TRP A 21 -5.00 0.79 -4.65
C TRP A 21 -6.51 0.78 -4.75
N THR A 22 -7.04 -0.42 -4.95
CA THR A 22 -8.47 -0.69 -4.93
C THR A 22 -8.75 -1.45 -3.64
N GLN A 23 -9.71 -0.97 -2.88
CA GLN A 23 -9.95 -1.46 -1.53
C GLN A 23 -11.13 -2.44 -1.50
N ASN A 24 -10.99 -3.47 -0.68
CA ASN A 24 -12.09 -4.39 -0.36
C ASN A 24 -12.94 -3.79 0.74
N PRO A 25 -14.24 -4.10 0.78
CA PRO A 25 -15.00 -4.88 -0.19
C PRO A 25 -15.68 -4.02 -1.24
N ASP A 26 -15.58 -2.71 -1.14
CA ASP A 26 -16.39 -1.80 -1.95
C ASP A 26 -15.78 -1.41 -3.29
N ASN A 27 -14.60 -1.93 -3.61
CA ASN A 27 -13.90 -1.65 -4.87
C ASN A 27 -13.59 -0.16 -5.07
N SER A 28 -13.51 0.60 -4.00
CA SER A 28 -13.14 2.01 -4.10
C SER A 28 -11.67 2.13 -4.47
N THR A 29 -11.36 3.16 -5.26
CA THR A 29 -9.98 3.43 -5.70
C THR A 29 -9.43 4.59 -4.90
N HIS A 30 -8.23 4.43 -4.39
CA HIS A 30 -7.56 5.42 -3.55
C HIS A 30 -6.16 5.67 -4.04
N ARG A 31 -5.62 6.83 -3.71
CA ARG A 31 -4.24 7.19 -3.99
C ARG A 31 -3.63 7.78 -2.74
N GLY A 32 -2.35 7.50 -2.53
CA GLY A 32 -1.67 8.03 -1.38
C GLY A 32 -0.17 7.87 -1.50
N VAL A 33 0.51 8.33 -0.46
CA VAL A 33 1.97 8.26 -0.35
C VAL A 33 2.30 7.34 0.81
N VAL A 34 3.16 6.37 0.55
CA VAL A 34 3.57 5.42 1.60
C VAL A 34 4.45 6.14 2.61
N ASP A 35 4.13 5.95 3.87
CA ASP A 35 4.97 6.43 4.98
C ASP A 35 5.90 5.30 5.42
N GLU A 36 5.35 4.10 5.56
CA GLU A 36 6.13 2.99 6.09
C GLU A 36 5.51 1.66 5.64
N PHE A 37 6.36 0.66 5.41
CA PHE A 37 5.92 -0.71 5.14
C PHE A 37 6.30 -1.59 6.33
N HIS A 38 5.35 -2.40 6.78
CA HIS A 38 5.57 -3.38 7.84
C HIS A 38 5.33 -4.77 7.29
N PRO A 39 6.36 -5.63 7.26
CA PRO A 39 6.17 -7.00 6.77
C PRO A 39 5.35 -7.82 7.76
N GLU A 40 4.77 -8.91 7.27
CA GLU A 40 4.06 -9.81 8.16
C GLU A 40 5.04 -10.43 9.15
N ASN A 41 4.56 -10.75 10.34
CA ASN A 41 5.42 -11.22 11.42
C ASN A 41 4.88 -12.48 12.09
N GLY A 42 3.93 -13.19 11.46
CA GLY A 42 3.35 -14.39 12.04
C GLY A 42 2.15 -14.12 12.93
N VAL A 43 1.98 -12.87 13.35
CA VAL A 43 0.83 -12.45 14.17
C VAL A 43 -0.04 -11.48 13.38
N GLU A 44 0.62 -10.55 12.70
CA GLU A 44 -0.07 -9.54 11.91
C GLU A 44 0.28 -9.70 10.44
N ASP A 45 -0.70 -9.42 9.59
CA ASP A 45 -0.52 -9.38 8.15
C ASP A 45 0.40 -8.21 7.77
N ALA A 46 0.99 -8.28 6.59
CA ALA A 46 1.77 -7.16 6.06
C ALA A 46 0.85 -5.94 5.89
N TYR A 47 1.36 -4.76 6.17
CA TYR A 47 0.56 -3.55 6.02
C TYR A 47 1.42 -2.34 5.67
N LEU A 48 0.76 -1.31 5.16
CA LEU A 48 1.37 -0.03 4.86
C LEU A 48 0.76 1.03 5.76
N ALA A 49 1.58 2.00 6.16
CA ALA A 49 1.08 3.27 6.67
C ALA A 49 1.09 4.23 5.49
N VAL A 50 -0.02 4.89 5.23
CA VAL A 50 -0.22 5.66 4.00
C VAL A 50 -0.82 7.02 4.33
N ILE A 51 -0.35 8.05 3.64
CA ILE A 51 -0.91 9.39 3.71
C ILE A 51 -1.75 9.57 2.45
N GLU A 52 -3.06 9.68 2.63
CA GLU A 52 -4.01 9.97 1.58
C GLU A 52 -4.43 11.43 1.72
N PRO A 53 -4.78 12.16 0.65
CA PRO A 53 -5.18 13.54 0.80
C PRO A 53 -6.26 13.71 1.86
N GLY A 54 -5.93 14.50 2.89
CA GLY A 54 -6.85 14.78 4.00
C GLY A 54 -6.92 13.72 5.07
N ARG A 55 -6.08 12.68 5.01
CA ARG A 55 -6.21 11.57 5.93
C ARG A 55 -4.91 10.78 6.06
N TYR A 56 -4.66 10.26 7.27
CA TYR A 56 -3.56 9.35 7.52
C TYR A 56 -4.13 7.99 7.87
N ILE A 57 -3.66 6.96 7.18
CA ILE A 57 -4.09 5.58 7.42
C ILE A 57 -2.90 4.83 8.02
N PRO A 58 -2.90 4.61 9.33
CA PRO A 58 -1.72 3.98 9.97
C PRO A 58 -1.59 2.50 9.63
N VAL A 59 -2.68 1.83 9.29
CA VAL A 59 -2.66 0.40 8.96
C VAL A 59 -3.56 0.17 7.76
N LEU A 60 -2.94 -0.09 6.61
CA LEU A 60 -3.64 -0.55 5.42
C LEU A 60 -3.14 -1.97 5.16
N GLY A 61 -3.89 -2.93 5.65
CA GLY A 61 -3.47 -4.33 5.60
C GLY A 61 -3.59 -4.93 4.21
N ALA A 62 -2.75 -5.91 3.92
CA ALA A 62 -2.77 -6.58 2.64
C ALA A 62 -4.13 -7.17 2.34
N SER A 63 -4.83 -7.67 3.36
CA SER A 63 -6.17 -8.26 3.18
C SER A 63 -7.23 -7.24 2.81
N GLU A 64 -6.97 -5.95 3.03
CA GLU A 64 -7.90 -4.89 2.68
C GLU A 64 -7.70 -4.39 1.27
N ILE A 65 -6.65 -4.85 0.61
CA ILE A 65 -6.28 -4.40 -0.73
C ILE A 65 -6.69 -5.46 -1.74
N GLN A 66 -7.43 -5.04 -2.77
CA GLN A 66 -7.78 -5.91 -3.87
C GLN A 66 -6.72 -5.87 -4.95
N LYS A 67 -6.18 -4.67 -5.20
CA LYS A 67 -5.18 -4.44 -6.23
C LYS A 67 -4.37 -3.20 -5.84
N ILE A 68 -3.08 -3.24 -6.09
CA ILE A 68 -2.20 -2.12 -5.77
C ILE A 68 -1.19 -1.94 -6.89
N SER A 69 -0.87 -0.69 -7.20
CA SER A 69 0.18 -0.37 -8.15
C SER A 69 0.99 0.83 -7.67
N ILE A 70 2.29 0.79 -7.98
CA ILE A 70 3.21 1.89 -7.70
C ILE A 70 3.09 2.86 -8.87
N LEU A 71 2.83 4.13 -8.57
CA LEU A 71 2.64 5.12 -9.61
C LEU A 71 3.98 5.56 -10.17
N GLU A 72 4.00 5.76 -11.47
CA GLU A 72 5.17 6.19 -12.19
C GLU A 72 5.69 7.50 -11.63
N GLY A 73 7.02 7.63 -11.50
CA GLY A 73 7.63 8.84 -10.97
C GLY A 73 7.61 8.94 -9.47
N SER A 74 7.11 7.95 -8.79
CA SER A 74 6.94 8.01 -7.35
C SER A 74 8.26 7.93 -6.60
N HIS A 75 9.28 7.37 -7.23
CA HIS A 75 10.53 7.34 -6.51
C HIS A 75 11.48 8.13 -7.28
N HIS A 76 11.82 8.80 -7.29
CA HIS A 76 12.66 9.47 -8.05
C HIS A 76 13.94 9.41 -7.70
N ASP A 77 14.41 9.05 -7.95
CA ASP A 77 15.39 8.90 -7.68
C ASP A 77 16.17 9.60 -7.63
N ALA A 78 15.99 9.81 -7.65
CA ALA A 78 16.71 10.42 -7.57
C ALA A 78 17.65 10.74 -7.29
#